data_650e6dfab1dbdadece459b9d3bde0ea3
#
_entry.id   650e6dfab1dbdadece459b9d3bde0ea3
#
_cell.length_a   1.000
_cell.length_b   1.000
_cell.length_c   1.000
_cell.angle_alpha   90.00
_cell.angle_beta   90.00
_cell.angle_gamma   90.00
#
_symmetry.space_group_name_H-M   'P 1'
#
loop_
_entity.id
_entity.type
_entity.pdbx_description
1 polymer ?
#
loop_
_entity_poly.entity_id
_entity_poly.type
_entity_poly.pdbx_seq_one_letter_code
_entity_poly.pdbx_strand_id
1 'polypeptide(L)'
;ICGENWVSYKHQDANEVRTPVPRRNDFPTSRGILLISGTTHKQRGSFFFLIQSELGDLYKAVLVVDDNIVVDLHIICFDSIPPSINLCITRTGLLFAACEHGNQYLFQFLSLGNDDNSVCARSVDTECMLGDDVFGAVPVAPVFKPSDKLVNLVACDELNVLAPIVDMMIAPDVINGKESKEQKIHLLTGAGHRSSLRSLQHGSSVSELASSPLPSKAIAVWSLKNNLSETYDTHILVSFIASTIVLGVGNSIEEV
;
A
#
# COMPACT_ATOMS: atom_id res chain seq x y z
N ILE A 1 12.03 8.60 -21.07
CA ILE A 1 12.21 9.86 -20.32
C ILE A 1 10.82 10.32 -19.89
N CYS A 2 10.64 10.54 -18.59
CA CYS A 2 9.41 11.12 -18.04
C CYS A 2 9.68 12.60 -17.76
N GLY A 3 8.85 13.44 -18.33
CA GLY A 3 8.87 14.88 -18.12
C GLY A 3 7.57 15.35 -17.45
N GLU A 4 7.45 16.64 -17.23
CA GLU A 4 6.20 17.24 -16.80
C GLU A 4 5.16 17.12 -17.93
N ASN A 5 4.01 16.52 -17.67
CA ASN A 5 2.91 16.26 -18.61
C ASN A 5 3.20 15.29 -19.77
N TRP A 6 4.42 14.81 -19.93
CA TRP A 6 4.82 14.03 -21.10
C TRP A 6 5.66 12.80 -20.72
N VAL A 7 5.52 11.76 -21.53
CA VAL A 7 6.47 10.64 -21.60
C VAL A 7 7.05 10.57 -22.98
N SER A 8 8.37 10.51 -23.07
CA SER A 8 9.12 10.40 -24.33
C SER A 8 9.89 9.09 -24.39
N TYR A 9 9.88 8.47 -25.56
CA TYR A 9 10.73 7.34 -25.87
C TYR A 9 11.66 7.68 -27.04
N LYS A 10 12.95 7.40 -26.89
CA LYS A 10 13.95 7.54 -27.95
C LYS A 10 14.92 6.36 -27.88
N HIS A 11 15.19 5.75 -29.00
CA HIS A 11 16.16 4.67 -29.14
C HIS A 11 17.23 5.06 -30.13
N GLN A 12 18.47 5.18 -29.66
CA GLN A 12 19.64 5.55 -30.46
C GLN A 12 19.37 6.76 -31.40
N ASP A 13 19.53 6.57 -32.71
CA ASP A 13 19.34 7.60 -33.75
C ASP A 13 17.89 7.68 -34.29
N ALA A 14 16.96 6.91 -33.70
CA ALA A 14 15.53 6.96 -34.08
C ALA A 14 14.89 8.28 -33.66
N ASN A 15 13.79 8.62 -34.31
CA ASN A 15 12.97 9.76 -33.92
C ASN A 15 12.41 9.59 -32.52
N GLU A 16 12.30 10.69 -31.79
CA GLU A 16 11.66 10.69 -30.48
C GLU A 16 10.13 10.54 -30.63
N VAL A 17 9.56 9.58 -29.94
CA VAL A 17 8.10 9.39 -29.83
C VAL A 17 7.65 9.96 -28.51
N ARG A 18 6.70 10.90 -28.51
CA ARG A 18 6.28 11.65 -27.33
C ARG A 18 4.78 11.62 -27.16
N THR A 19 4.30 11.33 -25.95
CA THR A 19 2.87 11.19 -25.65
C THR A 19 2.52 11.97 -24.38
N PRO A 20 1.41 12.74 -24.37
CA PRO A 20 0.95 13.43 -23.17
C PRO A 20 0.41 12.44 -22.16
N VAL A 21 0.56 12.77 -20.87
CA VAL A 21 -0.02 11.97 -19.77
C VAL A 21 -1.49 12.34 -19.64
N PRO A 22 -2.43 11.36 -19.62
CA PRO A 22 -3.84 11.62 -19.36
C PRO A 22 -4.03 12.38 -18.05
N ARG A 23 -4.97 13.34 -18.03
CA ARG A 23 -5.21 14.24 -16.90
C ARG A 23 -6.46 13.89 -16.14
N ARG A 24 -6.42 14.10 -14.83
CA ARG A 24 -7.62 14.04 -13.99
C ARG A 24 -8.52 15.25 -14.27
N ASN A 25 -9.82 15.05 -14.26
CA ASN A 25 -10.81 16.13 -14.44
C ASN A 25 -10.90 17.10 -13.25
N ASP A 26 -10.44 16.70 -12.07
CA ASP A 26 -10.43 17.48 -10.82
C ASP A 26 -9.09 18.20 -10.56
N PHE A 27 -8.12 18.09 -11.49
CA PHE A 27 -6.80 18.71 -11.37
C PHE A 27 -6.68 19.96 -12.26
N PRO A 28 -6.18 21.08 -11.72
CA PRO A 28 -6.09 22.34 -12.48
C PRO A 28 -5.28 22.20 -13.77
N THR A 29 -5.81 22.71 -14.88
CA THR A 29 -5.12 22.66 -16.19
C THR A 29 -3.86 23.52 -16.24
N SER A 30 -3.76 24.53 -15.37
CA SER A 30 -2.57 25.40 -15.27
C SER A 30 -1.39 24.75 -14.58
N ARG A 31 -1.57 23.59 -13.93
CA ARG A 31 -0.51 22.88 -13.22
C ARG A 31 -0.11 21.62 -13.97
N GLY A 32 1.20 21.40 -14.08
CA GLY A 32 1.78 20.19 -14.66
C GLY A 32 1.57 18.96 -13.79
N ILE A 33 1.57 17.78 -14.39
CA ILE A 33 1.56 16.49 -13.70
C ILE A 33 3.01 16.01 -13.59
N LEU A 34 3.47 15.77 -12.36
CA LEU A 34 4.77 15.20 -12.11
C LEU A 34 4.69 13.68 -12.03
N LEU A 35 5.57 13.00 -12.74
CA LEU A 35 5.76 11.56 -12.67
C LEU A 35 6.86 11.25 -11.65
N ILE A 36 6.50 10.61 -10.53
CA ILE A 36 7.36 10.48 -9.35
C ILE A 36 8.05 9.12 -9.25
N SER A 37 7.42 8.07 -9.77
CA SER A 37 7.97 6.72 -9.71
C SER A 37 7.56 5.90 -10.92
N GLY A 38 8.27 4.80 -11.15
CA GLY A 38 7.93 3.89 -12.23
C GLY A 38 8.71 2.58 -12.14
N THR A 39 8.16 1.55 -12.78
CA THR A 39 8.76 0.23 -12.86
C THR A 39 8.50 -0.38 -14.23
N THR A 40 9.30 -1.38 -14.58
CA THR A 40 9.21 -2.07 -15.86
C THR A 40 8.78 -3.52 -15.64
N HIS A 41 7.82 -3.98 -16.40
CA HIS A 41 7.47 -5.39 -16.48
C HIS A 41 7.93 -5.98 -17.81
N LYS A 42 8.71 -7.07 -17.74
CA LYS A 42 9.18 -7.79 -18.92
C LYS A 42 8.99 -9.30 -18.72
N GLN A 43 8.02 -9.86 -19.42
CA GLN A 43 7.76 -11.29 -19.48
C GLN A 43 7.53 -11.71 -20.94
N ARG A 44 7.59 -13.03 -21.25
CA ARG A 44 7.27 -13.52 -22.59
C ARG A 44 5.88 -13.06 -23.01
N GLY A 45 5.81 -12.27 -24.10
CA GLY A 45 4.55 -11.76 -24.66
C GLY A 45 3.96 -10.53 -23.96
N SER A 46 4.60 -10.01 -22.89
CA SER A 46 4.16 -8.80 -22.23
C SER A 46 5.34 -7.92 -21.83
N PHE A 47 5.34 -6.70 -22.35
CA PHE A 47 6.32 -5.68 -21.97
C PHE A 47 5.61 -4.34 -21.81
N PHE A 48 5.71 -3.73 -20.64
CA PHE A 48 5.17 -2.41 -20.36
C PHE A 48 5.93 -1.73 -19.23
N PHE A 49 5.77 -0.42 -19.16
CA PHE A 49 6.17 0.37 -18.00
C PHE A 49 4.92 0.73 -17.21
N LEU A 50 5.03 0.71 -15.88
CA LEU A 50 4.03 1.26 -14.98
C LEU A 50 4.64 2.51 -14.36
N ILE A 51 3.98 3.66 -14.52
CA ILE A 51 4.47 4.97 -14.11
C ILE A 51 3.43 5.58 -13.19
N GLN A 52 3.85 6.28 -12.13
CA GLN A 52 2.95 6.90 -11.17
C GLN A 52 3.12 8.42 -11.13
N SER A 53 2.00 9.14 -11.08
CA SER A 53 1.98 10.58 -10.84
C SER A 53 2.07 10.94 -9.35
N GLU A 54 2.37 12.21 -9.06
CA GLU A 54 2.34 12.79 -7.71
C GLU A 54 0.97 12.65 -7.02
N LEU A 55 -0.10 12.47 -7.80
CA LEU A 55 -1.46 12.29 -7.31
C LEU A 55 -1.81 10.82 -6.98
N GLY A 56 -0.90 9.90 -7.28
CA GLY A 56 -1.08 8.47 -7.09
C GLY A 56 -1.66 7.72 -8.28
N ASP A 57 -1.99 8.42 -9.38
CA ASP A 57 -2.51 7.76 -10.57
C ASP A 57 -1.43 6.94 -11.26
N LEU A 58 -1.77 5.69 -11.56
CA LEU A 58 -0.93 4.77 -12.30
C LEU A 58 -1.26 4.83 -13.79
N TYR A 59 -0.22 4.89 -14.59
CA TYR A 59 -0.30 4.84 -16.04
C TYR A 59 0.51 3.67 -16.57
N LYS A 60 -0.11 2.89 -17.44
CA LYS A 60 0.57 1.85 -18.19
C LYS A 60 1.08 2.42 -19.50
N ALA A 61 2.40 2.45 -19.69
CA ALA A 61 3.03 2.88 -20.92
C ALA A 61 3.43 1.66 -21.76
N VAL A 62 2.94 1.61 -23.00
CA VAL A 62 3.15 0.51 -23.94
C VAL A 62 3.77 1.06 -25.22
N LEU A 63 4.84 0.41 -25.69
CA LEU A 63 5.47 0.72 -26.97
C LEU A 63 4.83 -0.12 -28.08
N VAL A 64 4.37 0.51 -29.11
CA VAL A 64 3.93 -0.16 -30.36
C VAL A 64 5.12 -0.23 -31.30
N VAL A 65 5.48 -1.45 -31.67
CA VAL A 65 6.67 -1.72 -32.49
C VAL A 65 6.25 -2.28 -33.84
N ASP A 66 6.74 -1.67 -34.91
CA ASP A 66 6.63 -2.16 -36.28
C ASP A 66 8.03 -2.27 -36.89
N ASP A 67 8.37 -3.37 -37.53
CA ASP A 67 9.69 -3.66 -38.13
C ASP A 67 10.89 -3.31 -37.21
N ASN A 68 10.80 -3.62 -35.91
CA ASN A 68 11.77 -3.29 -34.86
C ASN A 68 11.96 -1.78 -34.57
N ILE A 69 11.08 -0.96 -35.08
CA ILE A 69 11.04 0.49 -34.81
C ILE A 69 9.81 0.79 -33.95
N VAL A 70 9.96 1.62 -32.93
CA VAL A 70 8.82 2.10 -32.13
C VAL A 70 8.11 3.17 -32.94
N VAL A 71 6.86 2.89 -33.31
CA VAL A 71 6.03 3.78 -34.13
C VAL A 71 5.02 4.56 -33.30
N ASP A 72 4.64 4.06 -32.14
CA ASP A 72 3.69 4.73 -31.26
C ASP A 72 3.99 4.42 -29.79
N LEU A 73 3.56 5.33 -28.90
CA LEU A 73 3.63 5.19 -27.46
C LEU A 73 2.25 5.45 -26.87
N HIS A 74 1.66 4.43 -26.26
CA HIS A 74 0.38 4.51 -25.60
C HIS A 74 0.55 4.72 -24.11
N ILE A 75 -0.14 5.71 -23.55
CA ILE A 75 -0.23 5.96 -22.11
C ILE A 75 -1.69 5.72 -21.68
N ILE A 76 -1.92 4.66 -20.96
CA ILE A 76 -3.23 4.17 -20.57
C ILE A 76 -3.42 4.41 -19.08
N CYS A 77 -4.55 5.04 -18.69
CA CYS A 77 -4.94 5.12 -17.28
C CYS A 77 -5.17 3.71 -16.72
N PHE A 78 -4.56 3.41 -15.58
CA PHE A 78 -4.56 2.06 -15.04
C PHE A 78 -5.39 1.98 -13.75
N ASP A 79 -4.90 2.54 -12.65
CA ASP A 79 -5.57 2.64 -11.35
C ASP A 79 -5.00 3.83 -10.58
N SER A 80 -5.54 4.13 -9.41
CA SER A 80 -4.97 5.11 -8.47
C SER A 80 -4.66 4.44 -7.15
N ILE A 81 -3.40 4.55 -6.71
CA ILE A 81 -2.91 4.02 -5.42
C ILE A 81 -2.17 5.13 -4.68
N PRO A 82 -1.88 5.00 -3.37
CA PRO A 82 -1.12 6.02 -2.66
C PRO A 82 0.21 6.35 -3.36
N PRO A 83 0.62 7.65 -3.41
CA PRO A 83 1.88 8.05 -4.03
C PRO A 83 3.07 7.31 -3.42
N SER A 84 3.93 6.77 -4.27
CA SER A 84 5.01 5.86 -3.90
C SER A 84 6.36 6.38 -4.36
N ILE A 85 7.37 6.30 -3.51
CA ILE A 85 8.76 6.63 -3.86
C ILE A 85 9.27 5.61 -4.88
N ASN A 86 8.83 4.36 -4.76
CA ASN A 86 9.26 3.29 -5.65
C ASN A 86 8.15 2.24 -5.84
N LEU A 87 8.16 1.65 -7.04
CA LEU A 87 7.26 0.57 -7.44
C LEU A 87 8.09 -0.64 -7.85
N CYS A 88 7.65 -1.83 -7.49
CA CYS A 88 8.30 -3.08 -7.88
C CYS A 88 7.26 -4.11 -8.34
N ILE A 89 7.39 -4.59 -9.58
CA ILE A 89 6.54 -5.66 -10.12
C ILE A 89 7.30 -6.98 -10.03
N THR A 90 6.69 -7.97 -9.39
CA THR A 90 7.25 -9.32 -9.32
C THR A 90 6.86 -10.15 -10.55
N ARG A 91 7.60 -11.23 -10.80
CA ARG A 91 7.27 -12.17 -11.89
C ARG A 91 5.98 -12.95 -11.63
N THR A 92 5.50 -12.98 -10.39
CA THR A 92 4.28 -13.68 -9.97
C THR A 92 3.02 -12.82 -10.11
N GLY A 93 3.14 -11.59 -10.66
CA GLY A 93 1.99 -10.71 -10.88
C GLY A 93 1.60 -9.92 -9.62
N LEU A 94 2.56 -9.59 -8.77
CA LEU A 94 2.37 -8.71 -7.62
C LEU A 94 3.05 -7.36 -7.88
N LEU A 95 2.43 -6.29 -7.41
CA LEU A 95 2.97 -4.92 -7.38
C LEU A 95 3.18 -4.53 -5.92
N PHE A 96 4.42 -4.27 -5.55
CA PHE A 96 4.75 -3.64 -4.26
C PHE A 96 4.90 -2.13 -4.45
N ALA A 97 4.20 -1.36 -3.61
CA ALA A 97 4.24 0.09 -3.60
C ALA A 97 4.87 0.58 -2.30
N ALA A 98 6.09 1.14 -2.42
CA ALA A 98 6.81 1.78 -1.32
C ALA A 98 6.33 3.23 -1.18
N CYS A 99 5.27 3.45 -0.38
CA CYS A 99 4.66 4.77 -0.26
C CYS A 99 5.53 5.74 0.54
N GLU A 100 5.49 7.01 0.14
CA GLU A 100 6.23 8.09 0.81
C GLU A 100 5.63 8.42 2.18
N HIS A 101 4.30 8.45 2.24
CA HIS A 101 3.55 8.81 3.43
C HIS A 101 2.53 7.74 3.79
N GLY A 102 2.75 7.05 4.89
CA GLY A 102 1.85 6.00 5.37
C GLY A 102 2.35 4.59 5.08
N ASN A 103 1.41 3.66 5.06
CA ASN A 103 1.71 2.23 5.00
C ASN A 103 2.21 1.81 3.62
N GLN A 104 2.95 0.71 3.56
CA GLN A 104 3.37 0.08 2.32
C GLN A 104 2.28 -0.91 1.88
N TYR A 105 2.12 -1.07 0.57
CA TYR A 105 1.06 -1.91 0.02
C TYR A 105 1.58 -2.97 -0.93
N LEU A 106 0.97 -4.14 -0.85
CA LEU A 106 1.13 -5.21 -1.82
C LEU A 106 -0.19 -5.39 -2.57
N PHE A 107 -0.14 -5.23 -3.89
CA PHE A 107 -1.28 -5.43 -4.78
C PHE A 107 -1.04 -6.64 -5.67
N GLN A 108 -2.12 -7.30 -6.07
CA GLN A 108 -2.13 -8.31 -7.12
C GLN A 108 -2.78 -7.73 -8.38
N PHE A 109 -2.22 -8.02 -9.55
CA PHE A 109 -2.85 -7.70 -10.82
C PHE A 109 -4.04 -8.61 -11.06
N LEU A 110 -5.22 -8.03 -11.28
CA LEU A 110 -6.42 -8.72 -11.74
C LEU A 110 -6.50 -8.70 -13.27
N SER A 111 -6.13 -7.56 -13.85
CA SER A 111 -6.08 -7.37 -15.30
C SER A 111 -4.88 -6.49 -15.69
N LEU A 112 -4.56 -6.47 -16.96
CA LEU A 112 -3.48 -5.64 -17.51
C LEU A 112 -4.01 -4.33 -18.15
N GLY A 113 -5.27 -3.95 -17.87
CA GLY A 113 -5.85 -2.70 -18.36
C GLY A 113 -5.91 -2.60 -19.88
N ASN A 114 -6.30 -3.68 -20.56
CA ASN A 114 -6.43 -3.72 -22.02
C ASN A 114 -7.88 -3.51 -22.47
N ASP A 115 -8.76 -3.00 -21.58
CA ASP A 115 -10.16 -2.79 -21.88
C ASP A 115 -10.35 -1.60 -22.83
N ASP A 116 -11.23 -1.75 -23.82
CA ASP A 116 -11.55 -0.72 -24.82
C ASP A 116 -12.09 0.59 -24.25
N ASN A 117 -12.49 0.58 -22.97
CA ASN A 117 -13.02 1.74 -22.25
C ASN A 117 -11.94 2.52 -21.46
N SER A 118 -10.68 2.06 -21.45
CA SER A 118 -9.61 2.75 -20.74
C SER A 118 -9.24 4.05 -21.45
N VAL A 119 -9.11 5.14 -20.69
CA VAL A 119 -8.62 6.41 -21.23
C VAL A 119 -7.16 6.25 -21.64
N CYS A 120 -6.90 6.45 -22.92
CA CYS A 120 -5.59 6.25 -23.54
C CYS A 120 -5.17 7.50 -24.31
N ALA A 121 -3.94 7.94 -24.10
CA ALA A 121 -3.26 8.92 -24.97
C ALA A 121 -2.29 8.17 -25.89
N ARG A 122 -2.20 8.61 -27.16
CA ARG A 122 -1.31 8.05 -28.19
C ARG A 122 -0.44 9.15 -28.78
N SER A 123 0.79 8.80 -29.15
CA SER A 123 1.70 9.77 -29.74
C SER A 123 1.21 10.25 -31.12
N VAL A 124 0.64 9.35 -31.92
CA VAL A 124 0.08 9.69 -33.28
C VAL A 124 -1.02 10.76 -33.21
N ASP A 125 -1.87 10.71 -32.17
CA ASP A 125 -2.97 11.68 -32.01
C ASP A 125 -2.42 13.06 -31.61
N THR A 126 -1.23 13.12 -31.04
CA THR A 126 -0.60 14.33 -30.51
C THR A 126 0.17 15.09 -31.59
N GLU A 127 0.77 14.41 -32.55
CA GLU A 127 1.49 15.04 -33.67
C GLU A 127 0.59 15.95 -34.51
N CYS A 128 -0.73 15.64 -34.57
CA CYS A 128 -1.71 16.47 -35.24
C CYS A 128 -2.05 17.78 -34.50
N MET A 129 -1.65 17.93 -33.24
CA MET A 129 -2.04 19.06 -32.38
C MET A 129 -0.89 20.02 -32.02
N LEU A 130 0.34 19.63 -32.30
CA LEU A 130 1.52 20.44 -32.02
C LEU A 130 1.97 21.17 -33.29
N GLY A 131 1.58 22.43 -33.41
CA GLY A 131 2.31 23.36 -34.28
C GLY A 131 3.73 23.58 -33.72
N ASP A 132 4.69 23.83 -34.59
CA ASP A 132 6.15 23.87 -34.33
C ASP A 132 6.65 24.84 -33.22
N ASP A 133 5.78 25.61 -32.56
CA ASP A 133 6.18 26.78 -31.76
C ASP A 133 5.71 26.78 -30.30
N VAL A 134 5.31 25.66 -29.68
CA VAL A 134 4.71 25.71 -28.33
C VAL A 134 5.61 25.12 -27.25
N PHE A 135 6.69 25.85 -26.92
CA PHE A 135 7.39 25.66 -25.64
C PHE A 135 6.51 26.18 -24.50
N GLY A 136 5.97 25.29 -23.69
CA GLY A 136 5.22 25.64 -22.47
C GLY A 136 3.69 25.54 -22.55
N ALA A 137 3.09 25.16 -23.68
CA ALA A 137 1.68 24.84 -23.71
C ALA A 137 1.40 23.49 -23.05
N VAL A 138 0.38 23.47 -22.19
CA VAL A 138 -0.14 22.21 -21.65
C VAL A 138 -0.76 21.43 -22.82
N PRO A 139 -0.30 20.22 -23.11
CA PRO A 139 -0.84 19.46 -24.24
C PRO A 139 -2.32 19.15 -24.02
N VAL A 140 -3.07 19.06 -25.11
CA VAL A 140 -4.44 18.55 -25.06
C VAL A 140 -4.34 17.04 -24.79
N ALA A 141 -4.41 16.67 -23.53
CA ALA A 141 -4.38 15.27 -23.09
C ALA A 141 -5.81 14.76 -22.87
N PRO A 142 -6.06 13.47 -23.07
CA PRO A 142 -7.31 12.86 -22.66
C PRO A 142 -7.58 13.07 -21.18
N VAL A 143 -8.84 13.28 -20.83
CA VAL A 143 -9.25 13.56 -19.44
C VAL A 143 -9.99 12.35 -18.89
N PHE A 144 -9.66 11.95 -17.65
CA PHE A 144 -10.32 10.87 -16.95
C PHE A 144 -10.88 11.33 -15.59
N LYS A 145 -11.87 10.62 -15.11
CA LYS A 145 -12.41 10.80 -13.76
C LYS A 145 -11.73 9.79 -12.83
N PRO A 146 -11.02 10.22 -11.78
CA PRO A 146 -10.41 9.31 -10.83
C PRO A 146 -11.49 8.48 -10.12
N SER A 147 -11.16 7.26 -9.79
CA SER A 147 -12.02 6.33 -9.06
C SER A 147 -11.34 5.92 -7.76
N ASP A 148 -12.10 5.88 -6.66
CA ASP A 148 -11.64 5.33 -5.38
C ASP A 148 -11.57 3.80 -5.38
N LYS A 149 -12.13 3.17 -6.44
CA LYS A 149 -12.12 1.71 -6.60
C LYS A 149 -11.03 1.28 -7.56
N LEU A 150 -10.23 0.32 -7.12
CA LEU A 150 -9.28 -0.36 -7.98
C LEU A 150 -10.03 -1.25 -8.98
N VAL A 151 -9.62 -1.21 -10.25
CA VAL A 151 -10.20 -1.97 -11.35
C VAL A 151 -9.25 -3.09 -11.77
N ASN A 152 -7.98 -2.77 -11.93
CA ASN A 152 -6.94 -3.67 -12.43
C ASN A 152 -6.11 -4.31 -11.32
N LEU A 153 -6.16 -3.73 -10.12
CA LEU A 153 -5.42 -4.17 -8.94
C LEU A 153 -6.38 -4.57 -7.81
N VAL A 154 -5.92 -5.46 -6.95
CA VAL A 154 -6.55 -5.73 -5.65
C VAL A 154 -5.49 -5.66 -4.56
N ALA A 155 -5.79 -5.00 -3.45
CA ALA A 155 -4.91 -4.95 -2.29
C ALA A 155 -4.89 -6.34 -1.61
N CYS A 156 -3.70 -6.93 -1.49
CA CYS A 156 -3.49 -8.23 -0.84
C CYS A 156 -3.00 -8.06 0.59
N ASP A 157 -2.14 -7.07 0.82
CA ASP A 157 -1.53 -6.86 2.13
C ASP A 157 -1.16 -5.39 2.33
N GLU A 158 -1.15 -4.98 3.60
CA GLU A 158 -0.79 -3.64 4.04
C GLU A 158 0.21 -3.73 5.20
N LEU A 159 1.43 -3.25 4.97
CA LEU A 159 2.47 -3.20 5.98
C LEU A 159 2.42 -1.87 6.71
N ASN A 160 2.09 -1.92 7.99
CA ASN A 160 2.08 -0.74 8.85
C ASN A 160 3.48 -0.17 9.03
N VAL A 161 3.64 1.11 8.75
CA VAL A 161 4.91 1.84 8.86
C VAL A 161 4.74 3.06 9.76
N LEU A 162 5.78 3.37 10.54
CA LEU A 162 5.80 4.54 11.42
C LEU A 162 6.27 5.81 10.69
N ALA A 163 6.80 5.70 9.50
CA ALA A 163 7.29 6.83 8.71
C ALA A 163 6.14 7.63 8.05
N PRO A 164 6.29 8.94 7.87
CA PRO A 164 7.34 9.76 8.43
C PRO A 164 7.11 10.01 9.92
N ILE A 165 8.18 10.03 10.71
CA ILE A 165 8.13 10.45 12.12
C ILE A 165 8.44 11.94 12.15
N VAL A 166 7.49 12.74 12.65
CA VAL A 166 7.60 14.19 12.73
C VAL A 166 8.21 14.60 14.04
N ASP A 167 7.82 13.93 15.14
CA ASP A 167 8.31 14.21 16.48
C ASP A 167 8.21 12.97 17.37
N MET A 168 9.01 12.93 18.44
CA MET A 168 9.10 11.81 19.36
C MET A 168 9.30 12.31 20.80
N MET A 169 8.57 11.70 21.73
CA MET A 169 8.71 11.95 23.15
C MET A 169 8.73 10.63 23.94
N ILE A 170 9.59 10.56 24.94
CA ILE A 170 9.63 9.46 25.90
C ILE A 170 8.99 9.94 27.20
N ALA A 171 7.96 9.25 27.65
CA ALA A 171 7.26 9.56 28.89
C ALA A 171 7.00 8.29 29.70
N PRO A 172 6.97 8.37 31.04
CA PRO A 172 6.55 7.27 31.88
C PRO A 172 5.08 6.94 31.61
N ASP A 173 4.72 5.67 31.64
CA ASP A 173 3.34 5.25 31.57
C ASP A 173 2.62 5.61 32.88
N VAL A 174 1.39 6.12 32.79
CA VAL A 174 0.58 6.47 33.96
C VAL A 174 -0.53 5.44 34.12
N ILE A 175 -0.38 4.53 35.06
CA ILE A 175 -1.38 3.53 35.40
C ILE A 175 -2.07 3.92 36.71
N ASN A 176 -3.39 4.10 36.69
CA ASN A 176 -4.21 4.49 37.86
C ASN A 176 -3.70 5.76 38.59
N GLY A 177 -3.23 6.75 37.84
CA GLY A 177 -2.73 8.02 38.38
C GLY A 177 -1.35 7.94 39.05
N LYS A 178 -0.65 6.82 38.91
CA LYS A 178 0.75 6.65 39.37
C LYS A 178 1.65 6.41 38.19
N GLU A 179 2.81 7.07 38.20
CA GLU A 179 3.84 6.82 37.20
C GLU A 179 4.37 5.38 37.30
N SER A 180 4.31 4.66 36.19
CA SER A 180 4.91 3.34 36.06
C SER A 180 6.43 3.48 35.89
N LYS A 181 7.18 2.45 36.26
CA LYS A 181 8.61 2.34 35.92
C LYS A 181 8.85 2.10 34.42
N GLU A 182 7.80 1.70 33.71
CA GLU A 182 7.86 1.45 32.27
C GLU A 182 7.74 2.78 31.52
N GLN A 183 8.64 2.96 30.54
CA GLN A 183 8.62 4.12 29.65
C GLN A 183 7.97 3.76 28.35
N LYS A 184 7.13 4.63 27.84
CA LYS A 184 6.53 4.56 26.51
C LYS A 184 7.13 5.61 25.59
N ILE A 185 7.28 5.25 24.32
CA ILE A 185 7.68 6.19 23.28
C ILE A 185 6.40 6.66 22.58
N HIS A 186 6.13 7.94 22.62
CA HIS A 186 5.03 8.56 21.89
C HIS A 186 5.58 9.21 20.63
N LEU A 187 4.97 8.88 19.49
CA LEU A 187 5.39 9.32 18.16
C LEU A 187 4.26 10.08 17.48
N LEU A 188 4.58 11.23 16.92
CA LEU A 188 3.76 11.87 15.90
C LEU A 188 4.19 11.35 14.54
N THR A 189 3.30 10.63 13.87
CA THR A 189 3.60 9.95 12.61
C THR A 189 2.60 10.36 11.53
N GLY A 190 3.00 10.22 10.26
CA GLY A 190 2.17 10.55 9.12
C GLY A 190 2.29 12.01 8.69
N ALA A 191 1.53 12.40 7.68
CA ALA A 191 1.48 13.74 7.13
C ALA A 191 0.05 14.15 6.79
N GLY A 192 -0.28 15.43 7.04
CA GLY A 192 -1.59 16.01 6.73
C GLY A 192 -2.73 15.26 7.41
N HIS A 193 -3.74 14.87 6.66
CA HIS A 193 -4.93 14.17 7.14
C HIS A 193 -4.66 12.72 7.61
N ARG A 194 -3.49 12.17 7.31
CA ARG A 194 -3.04 10.84 7.75
C ARG A 194 -2.15 10.89 8.99
N SER A 195 -2.05 12.05 9.64
CA SER A 195 -1.30 12.19 10.89
C SER A 195 -1.93 11.37 12.00
N SER A 196 -1.10 10.71 12.81
CA SER A 196 -1.54 9.90 13.94
C SER A 196 -0.58 10.00 15.11
N LEU A 197 -1.10 9.94 16.34
CA LEU A 197 -0.32 9.76 17.55
C LEU A 197 -0.21 8.26 17.83
N ARG A 198 1.01 7.74 17.91
CA ARG A 198 1.27 6.34 18.20
C ARG A 198 2.09 6.21 19.48
N SER A 199 1.75 5.21 20.30
CA SER A 199 2.52 4.86 21.49
C SER A 199 3.17 3.51 21.30
N LEU A 200 4.49 3.45 21.45
CA LEU A 200 5.27 2.22 21.42
C LEU A 200 5.61 1.81 22.84
N GLN A 201 5.42 0.53 23.12
CA GLN A 201 5.77 -0.10 24.38
C GLN A 201 6.62 -1.33 24.09
N HIS A 202 7.60 -1.59 24.93
CA HIS A 202 8.41 -2.80 24.82
C HIS A 202 7.59 -4.04 25.22
N GLY A 203 7.63 -5.09 24.39
CA GLY A 203 6.93 -6.35 24.62
C GLY A 203 5.55 -6.43 23.96
N SER A 204 4.82 -7.49 24.22
CA SER A 204 3.44 -7.67 23.76
C SER A 204 2.47 -7.01 24.74
N SER A 205 1.40 -6.40 24.22
CA SER A 205 0.32 -5.93 25.09
C SER A 205 -0.39 -7.15 25.69
N VAL A 206 -0.48 -7.17 27.03
CA VAL A 206 -1.24 -8.17 27.76
C VAL A 206 -2.46 -7.46 28.32
N SER A 207 -3.66 -7.93 27.94
CA SER A 207 -4.91 -7.50 28.58
C SER A 207 -5.31 -8.55 29.60
N GLU A 208 -5.52 -8.10 30.84
CA GLU A 208 -6.09 -8.96 31.89
C GLU A 208 -7.59 -9.09 31.62
N LEU A 209 -8.03 -10.30 31.26
CA LEU A 209 -9.44 -10.58 30.99
C LEU A 209 -10.18 -10.99 32.27
N ALA A 210 -9.50 -11.71 33.16
CA ALA A 210 -10.05 -12.12 34.44
C ALA A 210 -8.92 -12.37 35.44
N SER A 211 -9.17 -12.07 36.71
CA SER A 211 -8.29 -12.39 37.82
C SER A 211 -9.11 -12.99 38.96
N SER A 212 -8.73 -14.14 39.42
CA SER A 212 -9.40 -14.82 40.53
C SER A 212 -8.38 -15.38 41.52
N PRO A 213 -8.60 -15.21 42.83
CA PRO A 213 -7.71 -15.78 43.82
C PRO A 213 -7.83 -17.31 43.84
N LEU A 214 -6.68 -17.97 43.86
CA LEU A 214 -6.61 -19.43 43.99
C LEU A 214 -6.69 -19.84 45.48
N PRO A 215 -7.27 -21.00 45.78
CA PRO A 215 -7.46 -21.46 47.19
C PRO A 215 -6.14 -21.76 47.90
N SER A 216 -5.08 -22.08 47.15
CA SER A 216 -3.74 -22.34 47.71
C SER A 216 -2.65 -22.13 46.64
N LYS A 217 -1.41 -22.37 47.01
CA LYS A 217 -0.30 -22.24 46.09
C LYS A 217 -0.34 -23.33 45.02
N ALA A 218 -0.52 -22.93 43.76
CA ALA A 218 -0.48 -23.84 42.62
C ALA A 218 0.95 -24.41 42.39
N ILE A 219 1.02 -25.67 42.01
CA ILE A 219 2.25 -26.38 41.68
C ILE A 219 2.44 -26.45 40.19
N ALA A 220 1.38 -26.73 39.43
CA ALA A 220 1.42 -26.89 37.99
C ALA A 220 0.10 -26.47 37.33
N VAL A 221 0.19 -26.10 36.07
CA VAL A 221 -0.94 -25.69 35.23
C VAL A 221 -0.79 -26.35 33.86
N TRP A 222 -1.90 -26.87 33.34
CA TRP A 222 -1.98 -27.44 31.99
C TRP A 222 -3.22 -26.91 31.29
N SER A 223 -3.13 -26.75 29.97
CA SER A 223 -4.29 -26.51 29.14
C SER A 223 -4.81 -27.82 28.54
N LEU A 224 -6.12 -27.95 28.42
CA LEU A 224 -6.79 -29.15 27.95
C LEU A 224 -7.85 -28.81 26.91
N LYS A 225 -7.98 -29.68 25.92
CA LYS A 225 -9.08 -29.69 24.95
C LYS A 225 -10.22 -30.51 25.46
N ASN A 226 -11.44 -30.09 25.17
CA ASN A 226 -12.64 -30.91 25.46
C ASN A 226 -12.66 -32.14 24.53
N ASN A 227 -12.29 -31.96 23.25
CA ASN A 227 -12.16 -33.05 22.26
C ASN A 227 -10.86 -32.93 21.48
N LEU A 228 -10.30 -34.05 21.06
CA LEU A 228 -9.06 -34.10 20.25
C LEU A 228 -9.21 -33.43 18.87
N SER A 229 -10.45 -33.26 18.39
CA SER A 229 -10.76 -32.60 17.11
C SER A 229 -10.82 -31.06 17.22
N GLU A 230 -10.83 -30.50 18.43
CA GLU A 230 -10.87 -29.05 18.62
C GLU A 230 -9.51 -28.39 18.34
N THR A 231 -9.57 -27.19 17.76
CA THR A 231 -8.35 -26.44 17.43
C THR A 231 -7.74 -25.76 18.66
N TYR A 232 -8.59 -25.33 19.61
CA TYR A 232 -8.19 -24.56 20.79
C TYR A 232 -8.44 -25.34 22.09
N ASP A 233 -7.64 -25.02 23.12
CA ASP A 233 -7.84 -25.51 24.47
C ASP A 233 -8.98 -24.74 25.13
N THR A 234 -9.89 -25.46 25.79
CA THR A 234 -11.11 -24.90 26.41
C THR A 234 -11.11 -25.01 27.92
N HIS A 235 -10.14 -25.75 28.48
CA HIS A 235 -10.05 -25.98 29.92
C HIS A 235 -8.61 -25.74 30.42
N ILE A 236 -8.50 -25.28 31.65
CA ILE A 236 -7.25 -25.14 32.40
C ILE A 236 -7.33 -26.03 33.63
N LEU A 237 -6.35 -26.91 33.76
CA LEU A 237 -6.19 -27.75 34.94
C LEU A 237 -5.10 -27.15 35.83
N VAL A 238 -5.49 -26.87 37.09
CA VAL A 238 -4.57 -26.31 38.10
C VAL A 238 -4.40 -27.32 39.23
N SER A 239 -3.16 -27.74 39.45
CA SER A 239 -2.83 -28.70 40.50
C SER A 239 -2.24 -28.00 41.72
N PHE A 240 -2.71 -28.43 42.88
CA PHE A 240 -2.20 -28.05 44.21
C PHE A 240 -1.65 -29.25 44.93
N ILE A 241 -1.14 -29.08 46.16
CA ILE A 241 -0.53 -30.16 46.95
C ILE A 241 -1.56 -31.27 47.26
N ALA A 242 -2.81 -30.89 47.57
CA ALA A 242 -3.82 -31.84 48.04
C ALA A 242 -5.08 -31.89 47.15
N SER A 243 -5.15 -31.08 46.09
CA SER A 243 -6.32 -31.00 45.23
C SER A 243 -5.94 -30.58 43.82
N THR A 244 -6.86 -30.78 42.87
CA THR A 244 -6.74 -30.31 41.50
C THR A 244 -8.09 -29.74 41.10
N ILE A 245 -8.09 -28.57 40.50
CA ILE A 245 -9.30 -27.95 39.96
C ILE A 245 -9.23 -27.88 38.44
N VAL A 246 -10.38 -27.98 37.80
CA VAL A 246 -10.55 -27.80 36.36
C VAL A 246 -11.35 -26.53 36.13
N LEU A 247 -10.80 -25.62 35.37
CA LEU A 247 -11.45 -24.35 35.02
C LEU A 247 -11.85 -24.38 33.56
N GLY A 248 -13.12 -24.14 33.27
CA GLY A 248 -13.61 -23.90 31.93
C GLY A 248 -13.29 -22.46 31.49
N VAL A 249 -12.72 -22.29 30.29
CA VAL A 249 -12.42 -20.99 29.71
C VAL A 249 -13.48 -20.67 28.66
N GLY A 250 -14.31 -19.67 28.95
CA GLY A 250 -15.35 -19.16 28.06
C GLY A 250 -15.43 -17.64 28.17
N ASN A 251 -16.63 -17.10 28.19
CA ASN A 251 -16.85 -15.67 28.50
C ASN A 251 -16.55 -15.34 29.97
N SER A 252 -16.52 -16.34 30.83
CA SER A 252 -16.09 -16.31 32.23
C SER A 252 -15.19 -17.52 32.49
N ILE A 253 -14.43 -17.48 33.58
CA ILE A 253 -13.63 -18.62 34.04
C ILE A 253 -14.42 -19.24 35.21
N GLU A 254 -14.87 -20.46 35.04
CA GLU A 254 -15.70 -21.18 36.02
C GLU A 254 -15.07 -22.55 36.32
N GLU A 255 -15.24 -22.98 37.57
CA GLU A 255 -14.84 -24.33 38.00
C GLU A 255 -15.84 -25.35 37.44
N VAL A 256 -15.36 -26.41 36.80
CA VAL A 256 -16.15 -27.44 36.13
C VAL A 256 -16.11 -28.74 36.93
#